data_f86bf1d65eb52818180f278b4d15e8e0
#
_entry.id   f86bf1d65eb52818180f278b4d15e8e0
#
_cell.length_a   1.000
_cell.length_b   1.000
_cell.length_c   1.000
_cell.angle_alpha   90.00
_cell.angle_beta   90.00
_cell.angle_gamma   90.00
#
_symmetry.space_group_name_H-M   'P 1'
#
loop_
_entity.id
_entity.type
_entity.pdbx_description
1 polymer ?
#
loop_
_entity_poly.entity_id
_entity_poly.type
_entity_poly.pdbx_seq_one_letter_code
_entity_poly.pdbx_strand_id
1 'polypeptide(L)'
;DDFTPEGNHRWNTNKYYKKIGNVAEVISKIGKDVTPLGPSILGVCEIENRLVLEDLVKHELIASKHYKIVHQEGHDRRGIDCALLYDPLHFKVLAYKSIELTMPDNPDFASRDQLLVSGELMGELIHLIVVHWPSRRGGESKSRPKRIQAAKLTKSIVDSLQKQNPKAKVVVMGDFNDDPISPSMKDFMNAHDNNKD
;
A
#
# COMPACT_ATOMS: atom_id res chain seq x y z
N ASP A 1 -8.88 -14.28 -17.12
CA ASP A 1 -9.21 -13.31 -16.07
C ASP A 1 -10.52 -13.63 -15.41
N ASP A 2 -10.52 -13.84 -14.10
CA ASP A 2 -11.71 -14.21 -13.33
C ASP A 2 -12.65 -13.02 -13.08
N PHE A 3 -12.10 -11.80 -13.08
CA PHE A 3 -12.79 -10.55 -12.78
C PHE A 3 -13.11 -9.73 -14.04
N THR A 4 -13.72 -10.38 -15.02
CA THR A 4 -14.28 -9.74 -16.21
C THR A 4 -15.78 -10.05 -16.33
N PRO A 5 -16.55 -9.35 -17.18
CA PRO A 5 -17.97 -9.67 -17.37
C PRO A 5 -18.23 -11.13 -17.77
N GLU A 6 -17.31 -11.72 -18.55
CA GLU A 6 -17.37 -13.10 -19.05
C GLU A 6 -16.63 -14.09 -18.13
N GLY A 7 -15.83 -13.59 -17.18
CA GLY A 7 -15.06 -14.40 -16.22
C GLY A 7 -15.89 -15.10 -15.17
N ASN A 8 -15.25 -15.97 -14.40
CA ASN A 8 -15.91 -16.78 -13.36
C ASN A 8 -16.70 -15.95 -12.34
N HIS A 9 -16.22 -14.75 -12.02
CA HIS A 9 -16.88 -13.85 -11.07
C HIS A 9 -17.93 -12.94 -11.71
N ARG A 10 -18.10 -13.00 -13.05
CA ARG A 10 -19.03 -12.15 -13.82
C ARG A 10 -18.97 -10.69 -13.35
N TRP A 11 -17.76 -10.14 -13.36
CA TRP A 11 -17.50 -8.80 -12.85
C TRP A 11 -18.00 -7.75 -13.82
N ASN A 12 -19.16 -7.18 -13.52
CA ASN A 12 -19.85 -6.19 -14.35
C ASN A 12 -19.88 -4.82 -13.67
N THR A 13 -20.34 -3.81 -14.37
CA THR A 13 -20.46 -2.43 -13.92
C THR A 13 -21.19 -2.29 -12.58
N ASN A 14 -22.28 -3.04 -12.36
CA ASN A 14 -23.02 -2.98 -11.10
C ASN A 14 -22.18 -3.49 -9.91
N LYS A 15 -21.44 -4.59 -10.09
CA LYS A 15 -20.52 -5.11 -9.05
C LYS A 15 -19.38 -4.13 -8.79
N TYR A 16 -18.86 -3.50 -9.84
CA TYR A 16 -17.81 -2.52 -9.73
C TYR A 16 -18.26 -1.34 -8.87
N TYR A 17 -19.35 -0.65 -9.22
CA TYR A 17 -19.82 0.50 -8.44
C TYR A 17 -20.29 0.12 -7.05
N LYS A 18 -20.85 -1.08 -6.86
CA LYS A 18 -21.15 -1.59 -5.52
C LYS A 18 -19.86 -1.74 -4.67
N LYS A 19 -18.77 -2.23 -5.27
CA LYS A 19 -17.46 -2.35 -4.58
C LYS A 19 -16.92 -0.97 -4.23
N ILE A 20 -16.95 0.00 -5.18
CA ILE A 20 -16.55 1.38 -4.93
C ILE A 20 -17.34 1.98 -3.76
N GLY A 21 -18.66 1.83 -3.74
CA GLY A 21 -19.51 2.31 -2.66
C GLY A 21 -19.17 1.68 -1.31
N ASN A 22 -18.97 0.35 -1.26
CA ASN A 22 -18.59 -0.33 -0.03
C ASN A 22 -17.23 0.16 0.52
N VAL A 23 -16.24 0.37 -0.36
CA VAL A 23 -14.92 0.89 0.04
C VAL A 23 -15.05 2.34 0.51
N ALA A 24 -15.80 3.17 -0.18
CA ALA A 24 -16.04 4.56 0.21
C ALA A 24 -16.76 4.63 1.58
N GLU A 25 -17.73 3.74 1.83
CA GLU A 25 -18.41 3.65 3.12
C GLU A 25 -17.43 3.32 4.25
N VAL A 26 -16.54 2.34 4.06
CA VAL A 26 -15.50 1.99 5.05
C VAL A 26 -14.59 3.19 5.30
N ILE A 27 -14.05 3.80 4.24
CA ILE A 27 -13.17 4.98 4.35
C ILE A 27 -13.88 6.13 5.07
N SER A 28 -15.17 6.31 4.81
CA SER A 28 -15.96 7.38 5.46
C SER A 28 -16.08 7.20 6.96
N LYS A 29 -15.88 6.00 7.49
CA LYS A 29 -16.02 5.65 8.91
C LYS A 29 -14.68 5.54 9.66
N ILE A 30 -13.57 5.32 8.94
CA ILE A 30 -12.25 5.15 9.57
C ILE A 30 -11.86 6.41 10.36
N GLY A 31 -11.44 6.22 11.61
CA GLY A 31 -10.85 7.24 12.46
C GLY A 31 -11.80 8.35 12.93
N LYS A 32 -13.12 8.22 12.71
CA LYS A 32 -14.10 9.25 13.13
C LYS A 32 -14.20 9.42 14.64
N ASP A 33 -13.82 8.41 15.38
CA ASP A 33 -13.71 8.42 16.84
C ASP A 33 -12.52 9.27 17.34
N VAL A 34 -11.50 9.45 16.48
CA VAL A 34 -10.28 10.22 16.77
C VAL A 34 -10.31 11.60 16.10
N THR A 35 -10.73 11.63 14.83
CA THR A 35 -10.82 12.87 14.05
C THR A 35 -12.10 12.91 13.20
N PRO A 36 -12.92 13.96 13.30
CA PRO A 36 -14.16 14.07 12.51
C PRO A 36 -13.92 14.05 11.00
N LEU A 37 -12.76 14.51 10.56
CA LEU A 37 -12.39 14.54 9.13
C LEU A 37 -11.91 13.19 8.61
N GLY A 38 -11.64 12.21 9.50
CA GLY A 38 -11.06 10.93 9.14
C GLY A 38 -9.57 11.01 8.77
N PRO A 39 -8.98 9.94 8.21
CA PRO A 39 -7.55 9.88 7.97
C PRO A 39 -7.09 10.87 6.90
N SER A 40 -5.97 11.54 7.16
CA SER A 40 -5.32 12.42 6.17
C SER A 40 -4.51 11.65 5.14
N ILE A 41 -4.13 10.41 5.44
CA ILE A 41 -3.31 9.54 4.60
C ILE A 41 -3.86 8.12 4.67
N LEU A 42 -4.02 7.48 3.51
CA LEU A 42 -4.48 6.09 3.36
C LEU A 42 -3.61 5.37 2.36
N GLY A 43 -2.92 4.32 2.79
CA GLY A 43 -2.34 3.32 1.89
C GLY A 43 -3.42 2.34 1.43
N VAL A 44 -3.47 2.07 0.14
CA VAL A 44 -4.42 1.14 -0.47
C VAL A 44 -3.70 0.13 -1.35
N CYS A 45 -4.22 -1.10 -1.40
CA CYS A 45 -3.66 -2.21 -2.15
C CYS A 45 -4.71 -2.83 -3.08
N GLU A 46 -4.26 -3.70 -4.00
CA GLU A 46 -5.11 -4.36 -5.00
C GLU A 46 -5.82 -3.37 -5.94
N ILE A 47 -5.12 -2.34 -6.33
CA ILE A 47 -5.62 -1.32 -7.24
C ILE A 47 -5.25 -1.73 -8.66
N GLU A 48 -6.27 -1.89 -9.53
CA GLU A 48 -6.08 -2.29 -10.92
C GLU A 48 -5.45 -1.16 -11.76
N ASN A 49 -5.92 0.08 -11.54
CA ASN A 49 -5.42 1.24 -12.27
C ASN A 49 -5.84 2.55 -11.58
N ARG A 50 -5.35 3.66 -12.10
CA ARG A 50 -5.65 4.99 -11.59
C ARG A 50 -7.14 5.36 -11.66
N LEU A 51 -7.87 4.91 -12.69
CA LEU A 51 -9.29 5.25 -12.88
C LEU A 51 -10.14 4.72 -11.73
N VAL A 52 -9.85 3.53 -11.22
CA VAL A 52 -10.54 2.97 -10.04
C VAL A 52 -10.42 3.89 -8.83
N LEU A 53 -9.24 4.48 -8.62
CA LEU A 53 -9.03 5.43 -7.53
C LEU A 53 -9.73 6.76 -7.76
N GLU A 54 -9.78 7.22 -9.02
CA GLU A 54 -10.50 8.45 -9.40
C GLU A 54 -12.01 8.32 -9.18
N ASP A 55 -12.59 7.16 -9.50
CA ASP A 55 -13.99 6.88 -9.19
C ASP A 55 -14.23 6.80 -7.67
N LEU A 56 -13.31 6.16 -6.94
CA LEU A 56 -13.40 6.04 -5.48
C LEU A 56 -13.39 7.42 -4.80
N VAL A 57 -12.42 8.28 -5.11
CA VAL A 57 -12.31 9.60 -4.43
C VAL A 57 -13.42 10.57 -4.80
N LYS A 58 -14.12 10.35 -5.92
CA LYS A 58 -15.29 11.12 -6.35
C LYS A 58 -16.60 10.63 -5.72
N HIS A 59 -16.59 9.45 -5.05
CA HIS A 59 -17.80 8.90 -4.45
C HIS A 59 -18.35 9.84 -3.36
N GLU A 60 -19.67 10.07 -3.36
CA GLU A 60 -20.36 11.06 -2.50
C GLU A 60 -19.99 10.97 -1.00
N LEU A 61 -19.77 9.77 -0.48
CA LEU A 61 -19.43 9.53 0.94
C LEU A 61 -18.06 10.07 1.35
N ILE A 62 -17.14 10.27 0.40
CA ILE A 62 -15.76 10.71 0.68
C ILE A 62 -15.30 11.87 -0.20
N ALA A 63 -16.08 12.30 -1.19
CA ALA A 63 -15.72 13.40 -2.09
C ALA A 63 -15.35 14.69 -1.35
N SER A 64 -16.02 14.98 -0.23
CA SER A 64 -15.73 16.14 0.64
C SER A 64 -14.34 16.13 1.29
N LYS A 65 -13.66 14.99 1.28
CA LYS A 65 -12.27 14.87 1.79
C LYS A 65 -11.23 15.35 0.80
N HIS A 66 -11.61 15.55 -0.47
CA HIS A 66 -10.76 16.05 -1.56
C HIS A 66 -9.45 15.27 -1.73
N TYR A 67 -9.45 13.95 -1.45
CA TYR A 67 -8.26 13.13 -1.57
C TYR A 67 -7.60 13.25 -2.93
N LYS A 68 -6.29 13.44 -2.91
CA LYS A 68 -5.41 13.31 -4.06
C LYS A 68 -4.82 11.89 -4.09
N ILE A 69 -4.32 11.50 -5.25
CA ILE A 69 -3.88 10.14 -5.54
C ILE A 69 -2.40 10.14 -5.90
N VAL A 70 -1.61 9.30 -5.23
CA VAL A 70 -0.31 8.83 -5.73
C VAL A 70 -0.48 7.39 -6.17
N HIS A 71 -0.24 7.14 -7.43
CA HIS A 71 -0.29 5.83 -8.05
C HIS A 71 0.72 5.77 -9.19
N GLN A 72 1.39 4.65 -9.32
CA GLN A 72 2.29 4.33 -10.42
C GLN A 72 2.10 2.86 -10.77
N GLU A 73 1.89 2.58 -12.05
CA GLU A 73 1.81 1.21 -12.57
C GLU A 73 3.09 0.44 -12.23
N GLY A 74 2.92 -0.77 -11.75
CA GLY A 74 4.00 -1.66 -11.32
C GLY A 74 4.17 -2.88 -12.20
N HIS A 75 4.89 -3.88 -11.68
CA HIS A 75 5.32 -5.07 -12.43
C HIS A 75 4.45 -6.33 -12.17
N ASP A 76 3.39 -6.24 -11.37
CA ASP A 76 2.52 -7.41 -11.13
C ASP A 76 1.81 -7.85 -12.42
N ARG A 77 1.93 -9.13 -12.78
CA ARG A 77 1.34 -9.68 -14.02
C ARG A 77 -0.18 -9.58 -14.11
N ARG A 78 -0.86 -9.36 -12.98
CA ARG A 78 -2.31 -9.19 -12.91
C ARG A 78 -2.71 -7.74 -13.02
N GLY A 79 -1.73 -6.81 -13.09
CA GLY A 79 -1.96 -5.38 -13.13
C GLY A 79 -2.56 -4.84 -11.83
N ILE A 80 -2.10 -5.31 -10.66
CA ILE A 80 -2.55 -4.78 -9.38
C ILE A 80 -1.42 -4.09 -8.64
N ASP A 81 -1.71 -2.92 -8.08
CA ASP A 81 -0.72 -2.01 -7.51
C ASP A 81 -1.02 -1.62 -6.07
N CYS A 82 -0.04 -0.93 -5.47
CA CYS A 82 -0.19 -0.13 -4.27
C CYS A 82 -0.41 1.34 -4.64
N ALA A 83 -1.20 2.05 -3.84
CA ALA A 83 -1.40 3.48 -4.03
C ALA A 83 -1.54 4.20 -2.68
N LEU A 84 -1.48 5.52 -2.73
CA LEU A 84 -1.71 6.39 -1.58
C LEU A 84 -2.79 7.41 -1.90
N LEU A 85 -3.79 7.52 -1.03
CA LEU A 85 -4.73 8.63 -1.02
C LEU A 85 -4.32 9.59 0.10
N TYR A 86 -4.37 10.89 -0.17
CA TYR A 86 -3.97 11.88 0.83
C TYR A 86 -4.79 13.17 0.74
N ASP A 87 -5.02 13.76 1.89
CA ASP A 87 -5.63 15.10 2.01
C ASP A 87 -4.56 16.17 1.75
N PRO A 88 -4.68 16.98 0.67
CA PRO A 88 -3.70 17.99 0.31
C PRO A 88 -3.61 19.17 1.31
N LEU A 89 -4.57 19.30 2.23
CA LEU A 89 -4.49 20.30 3.30
C LEU A 89 -3.47 19.92 4.38
N HIS A 90 -3.27 18.61 4.57
CA HIS A 90 -2.39 18.11 5.63
C HIS A 90 -1.09 17.51 5.12
N PHE A 91 -1.08 16.98 3.89
CA PHE A 91 0.07 16.30 3.32
C PHE A 91 0.42 16.85 1.94
N LYS A 92 1.67 17.26 1.77
CA LYS A 92 2.24 17.72 0.51
C LYS A 92 3.24 16.70 -0.01
N VAL A 93 2.93 16.04 -1.11
CA VAL A 93 3.84 15.11 -1.78
C VAL A 93 5.01 15.87 -2.39
N LEU A 94 6.24 15.44 -2.09
CA LEU A 94 7.49 15.98 -2.65
C LEU A 94 8.05 15.07 -3.74
N ALA A 95 8.04 13.76 -3.51
CA ALA A 95 8.51 12.76 -4.46
C ALA A 95 7.84 11.41 -4.20
N TYR A 96 7.75 10.58 -5.23
CA TYR A 96 7.33 9.18 -5.08
C TYR A 96 7.97 8.31 -6.16
N LYS A 97 8.08 7.03 -5.88
CA LYS A 97 8.45 6.01 -6.86
C LYS A 97 7.91 4.64 -6.48
N SER A 98 7.60 3.83 -7.46
CA SER A 98 7.37 2.40 -7.35
C SER A 98 8.71 1.68 -7.38
N ILE A 99 8.92 0.71 -6.48
CA ILE A 99 10.18 -0.03 -6.34
C ILE A 99 9.88 -1.50 -6.54
N GLU A 100 10.44 -2.03 -7.62
CA GLU A 100 10.20 -3.40 -8.04
C GLU A 100 10.70 -4.43 -7.02
N LEU A 101 9.88 -5.45 -6.75
CA LEU A 101 10.27 -6.63 -5.98
C LEU A 101 10.82 -7.70 -6.90
N THR A 102 12.13 -7.88 -6.90
CA THR A 102 12.83 -8.91 -7.68
C THR A 102 13.24 -10.11 -6.83
N MET A 103 13.37 -11.28 -7.49
CA MET A 103 13.89 -12.50 -6.87
C MET A 103 15.20 -12.89 -7.53
N PRO A 104 16.33 -12.99 -6.79
CA PRO A 104 17.65 -13.31 -7.38
C PRO A 104 17.66 -14.59 -8.21
N ASP A 105 16.93 -15.61 -7.76
CA ASP A 105 16.90 -16.93 -8.37
C ASP A 105 15.74 -17.11 -9.37
N ASN A 106 14.99 -16.05 -9.67
CA ASN A 106 13.86 -16.10 -10.59
C ASN A 106 13.68 -14.75 -11.31
N PRO A 107 14.38 -14.52 -12.42
CA PRO A 107 14.31 -13.28 -13.20
C PRO A 107 12.89 -12.95 -13.71
N ASP A 108 12.07 -13.99 -13.94
CA ASP A 108 10.68 -13.82 -14.40
C ASP A 108 9.69 -13.57 -13.27
N PHE A 109 10.17 -13.44 -12.03
CA PHE A 109 9.28 -13.13 -10.91
C PHE A 109 8.74 -11.72 -11.04
N ALA A 110 7.42 -11.61 -11.07
CA ALA A 110 6.72 -10.33 -11.06
C ALA A 110 5.70 -10.31 -9.91
N SER A 111 5.70 -9.25 -9.17
CA SER A 111 4.79 -9.02 -8.03
C SER A 111 4.52 -7.53 -7.88
N ARG A 112 3.72 -7.17 -6.88
CA ARG A 112 3.44 -5.77 -6.57
C ARG A 112 4.70 -5.07 -6.12
N ASP A 113 4.94 -3.93 -6.73
CA ASP A 113 5.98 -3.01 -6.31
C ASP A 113 5.66 -2.43 -4.93
N GLN A 114 6.68 -1.93 -4.27
CA GLN A 114 6.52 -1.16 -3.04
C GLN A 114 6.51 0.34 -3.38
N LEU A 115 5.45 1.04 -3.01
CA LEU A 115 5.29 2.46 -3.30
C LEU A 115 5.92 3.29 -2.18
N LEU A 116 7.04 3.95 -2.47
CA LEU A 116 7.64 4.95 -1.59
C LEU A 116 7.11 6.34 -1.95
N VAL A 117 6.57 7.05 -0.96
CA VAL A 117 6.14 8.45 -1.07
C VAL A 117 6.82 9.26 0.00
N SER A 118 7.52 10.32 -0.39
CA SER A 118 8.12 11.30 0.52
C SER A 118 7.34 12.60 0.46
N GLY A 119 7.04 13.18 1.60
CA GLY A 119 6.25 14.41 1.65
C GLY A 119 6.30 15.09 3.02
N GLU A 120 5.65 16.25 3.09
CA GLU A 120 5.52 17.03 4.32
C GLU A 120 4.13 16.83 4.92
N LEU A 121 4.06 16.26 6.11
CA LEU A 121 2.85 16.15 6.92
C LEU A 121 2.85 17.26 7.96
N MET A 122 1.98 18.25 7.80
CA MET A 122 1.91 19.41 8.69
C MET A 122 3.28 20.09 8.91
N GLY A 123 4.09 20.17 7.84
CA GLY A 123 5.42 20.81 7.86
C GLY A 123 6.57 19.87 8.25
N GLU A 124 6.31 18.62 8.62
CA GLU A 124 7.34 17.65 8.95
C GLU A 124 7.57 16.65 7.80
N LEU A 125 8.84 16.44 7.43
CA LEU A 125 9.21 15.45 6.43
C LEU A 125 8.93 14.04 6.93
N ILE A 126 8.14 13.28 6.17
CA ILE A 126 7.82 11.88 6.43
C ILE A 126 7.96 11.06 5.15
N HIS A 127 8.35 9.82 5.30
CA HIS A 127 8.41 8.83 4.24
C HIS A 127 7.39 7.74 4.50
N LEU A 128 6.57 7.45 3.51
CA LEU A 128 5.50 6.45 3.57
C LEU A 128 5.83 5.34 2.57
N ILE A 129 5.81 4.09 3.03
CA ILE A 129 6.03 2.93 2.16
C ILE A 129 4.74 2.12 2.19
N VAL A 130 4.03 2.07 1.07
CA VAL A 130 2.84 1.22 0.93
C VAL A 130 3.28 -0.10 0.31
N VAL A 131 2.97 -1.20 1.00
CA VAL A 131 3.39 -2.54 0.61
C VAL A 131 2.20 -3.48 0.43
N HIS A 132 2.32 -4.41 -0.52
CA HIS A 132 1.47 -5.57 -0.62
C HIS A 132 2.35 -6.79 -0.93
N TRP A 133 2.81 -7.45 0.12
CA TRP A 133 3.76 -8.56 -0.01
C TRP A 133 3.11 -9.81 -0.64
N PRO A 134 3.91 -10.74 -1.16
CA PRO A 134 3.41 -11.98 -1.74
C PRO A 134 2.56 -12.79 -0.76
N SER A 135 1.37 -13.19 -1.21
CA SER A 135 0.42 -13.94 -0.40
C SER A 135 0.93 -15.35 -0.04
N ARG A 136 0.26 -16.00 0.93
CA ARG A 136 0.55 -17.40 1.32
C ARG A 136 0.00 -18.43 0.33
N ARG A 137 -0.44 -18.00 -0.87
CA ARG A 137 -0.97 -18.88 -1.91
C ARG A 137 0.07 -19.91 -2.33
N GLY A 138 -0.36 -21.17 -2.39
CA GLY A 138 0.53 -22.31 -2.71
C GLY A 138 1.25 -22.88 -1.49
N GLY A 139 0.94 -22.39 -0.29
CA GLY A 139 1.47 -22.89 0.99
C GLY A 139 2.61 -22.03 1.54
N GLU A 140 2.75 -22.12 2.86
CA GLU A 140 3.70 -21.29 3.62
C GLU A 140 5.16 -21.51 3.18
N SER A 141 5.59 -22.76 3.05
CA SER A 141 6.97 -23.09 2.68
C SER A 141 7.40 -22.54 1.31
N LYS A 142 6.48 -22.52 0.34
CA LYS A 142 6.74 -22.00 -1.01
C LYS A 142 6.67 -20.48 -1.08
N SER A 143 5.84 -19.86 -0.26
CA SER A 143 5.59 -18.41 -0.31
C SER A 143 6.50 -17.61 0.62
N ARG A 144 6.96 -18.19 1.75
CA ARG A 144 7.83 -17.54 2.74
C ARG A 144 9.09 -16.88 2.15
N PRO A 145 9.86 -17.54 1.25
CA PRO A 145 11.04 -16.90 0.66
C PRO A 145 10.72 -15.59 -0.08
N LYS A 146 9.55 -15.51 -0.72
CA LYS A 146 9.09 -14.31 -1.43
C LYS A 146 8.76 -13.18 -0.46
N ARG A 147 8.12 -13.48 0.67
CA ARG A 147 7.84 -12.48 1.73
C ARG A 147 9.13 -12.02 2.42
N ILE A 148 10.05 -12.93 2.66
CA ILE A 148 11.38 -12.56 3.18
C ILE A 148 12.09 -11.60 2.21
N GLN A 149 12.04 -11.85 0.92
CA GLN A 149 12.63 -10.95 -0.07
C GLN A 149 11.93 -9.58 -0.09
N ALA A 150 10.59 -9.56 0.03
CA ALA A 150 9.83 -8.32 0.15
C ALA A 150 10.21 -7.54 1.42
N ALA A 151 10.40 -8.24 2.55
CA ALA A 151 10.86 -7.65 3.80
C ALA A 151 12.28 -7.05 3.67
N LYS A 152 13.20 -7.77 3.03
CA LYS A 152 14.56 -7.27 2.74
C LYS A 152 14.52 -6.00 1.88
N LEU A 153 13.65 -5.95 0.86
CA LEU A 153 13.47 -4.76 0.05
C LEU A 153 12.94 -3.59 0.89
N THR A 154 11.87 -3.80 1.66
CA THR A 154 11.32 -2.76 2.55
C THR A 154 12.40 -2.26 3.52
N LYS A 155 13.14 -3.18 4.16
CA LYS A 155 14.22 -2.82 5.10
C LYS A 155 15.32 -2.01 4.40
N SER A 156 15.72 -2.38 3.20
CA SER A 156 16.73 -1.65 2.43
C SER A 156 16.31 -0.22 2.09
N ILE A 157 15.02 0.00 1.81
CA ILE A 157 14.46 1.33 1.60
C ILE A 157 14.54 2.15 2.89
N VAL A 158 14.09 1.57 4.01
CA VAL A 158 14.17 2.22 5.34
C VAL A 158 15.61 2.58 5.68
N ASP A 159 16.54 1.63 5.54
CA ASP A 159 17.96 1.85 5.86
C ASP A 159 18.59 2.94 4.98
N SER A 160 18.23 2.98 3.70
CA SER A 160 18.69 4.02 2.79
C SER A 160 18.23 5.41 3.21
N LEU A 161 16.96 5.54 3.64
CA LEU A 161 16.41 6.80 4.14
C LEU A 161 17.08 7.22 5.45
N GLN A 162 17.26 6.29 6.39
CA GLN A 162 17.91 6.54 7.67
C GLN A 162 19.41 6.82 7.55
N LYS A 163 20.08 6.25 6.54
CA LYS A 163 21.47 6.58 6.22
C LYS A 163 21.61 8.02 5.73
N GLN A 164 20.64 8.53 4.97
CA GLN A 164 20.63 9.92 4.51
C GLN A 164 20.28 10.90 5.65
N ASN A 165 19.33 10.50 6.49
CA ASN A 165 18.91 11.23 7.66
C ASN A 165 18.61 10.27 8.82
N PRO A 166 19.48 10.15 9.83
CA PRO A 166 19.25 9.25 10.97
C PRO A 166 17.96 9.51 11.76
N LYS A 167 17.38 10.70 11.59
CA LYS A 167 16.09 11.09 12.19
C LYS A 167 14.93 11.00 11.23
N ALA A 168 15.09 10.31 10.09
CA ALA A 168 14.01 10.13 9.12
C ALA A 168 12.80 9.44 9.76
N LYS A 169 11.63 10.09 9.64
CA LYS A 169 10.35 9.51 10.04
C LYS A 169 9.85 8.63 8.89
N VAL A 170 9.77 7.33 9.13
CA VAL A 170 9.35 6.35 8.11
C VAL A 170 8.18 5.54 8.66
N VAL A 171 7.10 5.48 7.90
CA VAL A 171 5.94 4.62 8.16
C VAL A 171 5.82 3.60 7.04
N VAL A 172 5.75 2.32 7.42
CA VAL A 172 5.46 1.22 6.49
C VAL A 172 4.06 0.72 6.78
N MET A 173 3.21 0.70 5.76
CA MET A 173 1.81 0.31 5.87
C MET A 173 1.37 -0.55 4.69
N GLY A 174 0.30 -1.33 4.85
CA GLY A 174 -0.27 -2.14 3.78
C GLY A 174 -0.55 -3.57 4.21
N ASP A 175 -0.62 -4.47 3.22
CA ASP A 175 -0.83 -5.90 3.44
C ASP A 175 0.51 -6.65 3.38
N PHE A 176 1.04 -7.00 4.54
CA PHE A 176 2.28 -7.76 4.67
C PHE A 176 2.09 -9.25 4.35
N ASN A 177 0.85 -9.73 4.29
CA ASN A 177 0.54 -11.16 4.13
C ASN A 177 1.28 -12.07 5.13
N ASP A 178 1.69 -11.51 6.27
CA ASP A 178 2.43 -12.19 7.32
C ASP A 178 2.05 -11.67 8.70
N ASP A 179 2.33 -12.46 9.72
CA ASP A 179 2.03 -12.10 11.11
C ASP A 179 3.19 -11.29 11.71
N PRO A 180 2.94 -10.44 12.73
CA PRO A 180 3.99 -9.67 13.41
C PRO A 180 5.12 -10.52 13.98
N ILE A 181 4.85 -11.80 14.29
CA ILE A 181 5.80 -12.75 14.83
C ILE A 181 6.55 -13.56 13.76
N SER A 182 6.19 -13.41 12.48
CA SER A 182 6.82 -14.13 11.38
C SER A 182 8.28 -13.72 11.17
N PRO A 183 9.15 -14.61 10.65
CA PRO A 183 10.55 -14.28 10.38
C PRO A 183 10.75 -13.04 9.51
N SER A 184 9.90 -12.86 8.48
CA SER A 184 9.92 -11.65 7.63
C SER A 184 9.84 -10.35 8.43
N MET A 185 9.02 -10.32 9.49
CA MET A 185 8.85 -9.16 10.35
C MET A 185 9.97 -9.08 11.42
N LYS A 186 10.21 -10.16 12.16
CA LYS A 186 11.17 -10.16 13.26
C LYS A 186 12.63 -10.11 12.80
N ASP A 187 12.99 -11.01 11.87
CA ASP A 187 14.40 -11.24 11.55
C ASP A 187 14.89 -10.32 10.41
N PHE A 188 13.99 -9.98 9.48
CA PHE A 188 14.36 -9.21 8.29
C PHE A 188 13.91 -7.75 8.33
N MET A 189 12.74 -7.44 8.88
CA MET A 189 12.33 -6.06 9.13
C MET A 189 12.89 -5.52 10.45
N ASN A 190 13.32 -6.38 11.35
CA ASN A 190 13.72 -6.05 12.71
C ASN A 190 12.59 -5.33 13.47
N ALA A 191 11.36 -5.79 13.25
CA ALA A 191 10.18 -5.21 13.89
C ALA A 191 10.01 -5.76 15.31
N HIS A 192 9.80 -4.88 16.26
CA HIS A 192 9.61 -5.20 17.68
C HIS A 192 8.31 -4.57 18.19
N ASP A 193 7.74 -5.19 19.21
CA ASP A 193 6.55 -4.70 19.92
C ASP A 193 6.88 -3.81 21.13
N ASN A 194 8.13 -3.38 21.24
CA ASN A 194 8.59 -2.57 22.36
C ASN A 194 8.14 -1.10 22.20
N ASN A 195 7.06 -0.74 22.89
CA ASN A 195 6.66 0.64 23.14
C ASN A 195 7.56 1.30 24.21
N LYS A 196 8.85 1.04 24.18
CA LYS A 196 9.80 1.69 25.06
C LYS A 196 10.57 2.72 24.25
N ASP A 197 9.90 3.85 24.06
CA ASP A 197 10.54 5.19 23.91
C ASP A 197 9.47 6.27 24.11
#